data_d24cef1d1ff35e644191d22feef2a234
#
_entry.id   d24cef1d1ff35e644191d22feef2a234
#
_cell.length_a   1.000
_cell.length_b   1.000
_cell.length_c   1.000
_cell.angle_alpha   90.00
_cell.angle_beta   90.00
_cell.angle_gamma   90.00
#
_symmetry.space_group_name_H-M   'P 1'
#
loop_
_entity.id
_entity.type
_entity.pdbx_description
1 polymer ?
#
loop_
_entity_poly.entity_id
_entity_poly.type
_entity_poly.pdbx_seq_one_letter_code
_entity_poly.pdbx_strand_id
1 'polypeptide(L)'
;LLVRHQTAPVTEASASAAAAQLVNSGQLAQQLAALGLSESELLAEVSQFVKHIVDWLRRHHDDDGSDGLRVNGVADIEESVGSRRFGLKGKVDVSLLVADAAGGDKRLPVELKTGRASFSHEHVGQALLYSMMLDGPEAENSSTADGADGALLLYLRDGPQQQLFRPDRSRRCGLLQLRNELAGWLARPPVVVDEGDGGSTEACEVRLAPLPDPLTGRDR
;
A
#
# COMPACT_ATOMS: atom_id res chain seq x y z
N LEU A 1 3.05 -7.86 13.62
CA LEU A 1 2.12 -8.37 14.65
C LEU A 1 1.10 -9.38 14.12
N LEU A 2 0.84 -9.38 12.85
CA LEU A 2 -0.08 -10.31 12.17
C LEU A 2 0.74 -11.50 11.67
N VAL A 3 1.00 -12.47 12.52
CA VAL A 3 1.77 -13.67 12.17
C VAL A 3 0.83 -14.76 11.66
N ARG A 4 1.25 -15.46 10.60
CA ARG A 4 0.61 -16.69 10.13
C ARG A 4 0.43 -17.65 11.33
N HIS A 5 -0.81 -18.14 11.54
CA HIS A 5 -1.16 -19.15 12.56
C HIS A 5 -1.14 -18.69 14.03
N GLN A 6 -1.69 -17.53 14.37
CA GLN A 6 -2.01 -17.30 15.77
C GLN A 6 -3.30 -18.02 16.14
N THR A 7 -3.15 -19.09 16.93
CA THR A 7 -4.26 -19.84 17.54
C THR A 7 -4.82 -19.16 18.79
N ALA A 8 -4.17 -18.11 19.28
CA ALA A 8 -4.59 -17.35 20.44
C ALA A 8 -5.19 -16.00 20.04
N PRO A 9 -6.27 -15.53 20.70
CA PRO A 9 -6.89 -14.26 20.42
C PRO A 9 -5.89 -13.11 20.65
N VAL A 10 -5.82 -12.17 19.70
CA VAL A 10 -4.99 -10.98 19.82
C VAL A 10 -5.59 -10.06 20.88
N THR A 11 -4.80 -9.72 21.90
CA THR A 11 -5.16 -8.76 22.96
C THR A 11 -4.33 -7.49 22.85
N GLU A 12 -4.81 -6.40 23.42
CA GLU A 12 -4.05 -5.15 23.50
C GLU A 12 -2.71 -5.36 24.20
N ALA A 13 -2.68 -6.17 25.25
CA ALA A 13 -1.45 -6.49 25.99
C ALA A 13 -0.45 -7.25 25.10
N SER A 14 -0.88 -8.28 24.36
CA SER A 14 0.00 -9.02 23.47
C SER A 14 0.49 -8.18 22.30
N ALA A 15 -0.37 -7.32 21.73
CA ALA A 15 0.00 -6.42 20.65
C ALA A 15 0.97 -5.33 21.12
N SER A 16 0.75 -4.74 22.31
CA SER A 16 1.67 -3.77 22.90
C SER A 16 3.02 -4.38 23.24
N ALA A 17 3.05 -5.60 23.79
CA ALA A 17 4.30 -6.31 24.08
C ALA A 17 5.10 -6.60 22.80
N ALA A 18 4.44 -7.02 21.72
CA ALA A 18 5.08 -7.25 20.43
C ALA A 18 5.60 -5.95 19.80
N ALA A 19 4.87 -4.83 19.90
CA ALA A 19 5.33 -3.52 19.46
C ALA A 19 6.60 -3.08 20.25
N ALA A 20 6.58 -3.20 21.57
CA ALA A 20 7.73 -2.88 22.41
C ALA A 20 8.95 -3.77 22.07
N GLN A 21 8.74 -5.06 21.88
CA GLN A 21 9.80 -5.98 21.48
C GLN A 21 10.44 -5.58 20.13
N LEU A 22 9.63 -5.22 19.13
CA LEU A 22 10.12 -4.80 17.82
C LEU A 22 10.92 -3.49 17.93
N VAL A 23 10.39 -2.48 18.62
CA VAL A 23 11.05 -1.19 18.78
C VAL A 23 12.39 -1.36 19.51
N ASN A 24 12.42 -2.14 20.59
CA ASN A 24 13.61 -2.36 21.41
C ASN A 24 14.60 -3.39 20.81
N SER A 25 14.29 -3.99 19.69
CA SER A 25 15.16 -4.99 19.02
C SER A 25 16.42 -4.40 18.38
N GLY A 26 16.50 -3.09 18.27
CA GLY A 26 17.58 -2.38 17.55
C GLY A 26 17.46 -2.42 16.02
N GLN A 27 16.50 -3.15 15.47
CA GLN A 27 16.31 -3.25 14.01
C GLN A 27 15.96 -1.90 13.36
N LEU A 28 15.35 -0.99 14.12
CA LEU A 28 14.92 0.33 13.66
C LEU A 28 15.92 1.45 14.00
N ALA A 29 17.09 1.13 14.58
CA ALA A 29 18.02 2.12 15.09
C ALA A 29 18.48 3.15 14.05
N GLN A 30 18.79 2.69 12.81
CA GLN A 30 19.21 3.57 11.74
C GLN A 30 18.07 4.51 11.28
N GLN A 31 16.86 4.00 11.15
CA GLN A 31 15.68 4.78 10.75
C GLN A 31 15.33 5.80 11.83
N LEU A 32 15.39 5.42 13.11
CA LEU A 32 15.14 6.31 14.23
C LEU A 32 16.18 7.43 14.28
N ALA A 33 17.46 7.10 14.12
CA ALA A 33 18.54 8.08 14.07
C ALA A 33 18.36 9.06 12.90
N ALA A 34 17.98 8.58 11.72
CA ALA A 34 17.73 9.42 10.54
C ALA A 34 16.54 10.38 10.73
N LEU A 35 15.54 9.97 11.52
CA LEU A 35 14.36 10.78 11.83
C LEU A 35 14.53 11.64 13.09
N GLY A 36 15.63 11.47 13.84
CA GLY A 36 15.85 12.15 15.12
C GLY A 36 14.86 11.73 16.21
N LEU A 37 14.33 10.51 16.13
CA LEU A 37 13.36 9.96 17.09
C LEU A 37 14.03 8.97 18.03
N SER A 38 13.58 8.95 19.29
CA SER A 38 13.92 7.93 20.27
C SER A 38 12.98 6.72 20.18
N GLU A 39 13.42 5.57 20.68
CA GLU A 39 12.58 4.36 20.81
C GLU A 39 11.31 4.63 21.63
N SER A 40 11.41 5.44 22.69
CA SER A 40 10.27 5.79 23.53
C SER A 40 9.22 6.66 22.80
N GLU A 41 9.67 7.60 21.97
CA GLU A 41 8.77 8.42 21.15
C GLU A 41 8.06 7.55 20.08
N LEU A 42 8.81 6.68 19.39
CA LEU A 42 8.20 5.75 18.44
C LEU A 42 7.18 4.83 19.13
N LEU A 43 7.52 4.28 20.30
CA LEU A 43 6.61 3.40 21.02
C LEU A 43 5.34 4.14 21.47
N ALA A 44 5.45 5.39 21.91
CA ALA A 44 4.29 6.22 22.25
C ALA A 44 3.38 6.46 21.02
N GLU A 45 3.97 6.74 19.86
CA GLU A 45 3.22 6.90 18.61
C GLU A 45 2.54 5.60 18.17
N VAL A 46 3.23 4.47 18.21
CA VAL A 46 2.66 3.17 17.82
C VAL A 46 1.56 2.74 18.77
N SER A 47 1.72 2.99 20.07
CA SER A 47 0.77 2.55 21.10
C SER A 47 -0.62 3.12 20.92
N GLN A 48 -0.77 4.31 20.36
CA GLN A 48 -2.09 4.91 20.10
C GLN A 48 -2.90 4.11 19.06
N PHE A 49 -2.25 3.36 18.17
CA PHE A 49 -2.91 2.56 17.14
C PHE A 49 -3.22 1.12 17.58
N VAL A 50 -2.55 0.63 18.64
CA VAL A 50 -2.67 -0.78 19.07
C VAL A 50 -4.12 -1.16 19.35
N LYS A 51 -4.83 -0.34 20.11
CA LYS A 51 -6.25 -0.59 20.41
C LYS A 51 -7.07 -0.66 19.12
N HIS A 52 -6.89 0.27 18.21
CA HIS A 52 -7.65 0.35 16.96
C HIS A 52 -7.42 -0.88 16.07
N ILE A 53 -6.19 -1.37 16.01
CA ILE A 53 -5.83 -2.59 15.27
C ILE A 53 -6.48 -3.82 15.93
N VAL A 54 -6.41 -3.94 17.25
CA VAL A 54 -6.98 -5.07 17.98
C VAL A 54 -8.51 -5.09 17.87
N ASP A 55 -9.16 -3.94 18.02
CA ASP A 55 -10.61 -3.82 17.87
C ASP A 55 -11.07 -4.14 16.44
N TRP A 56 -10.26 -3.75 15.44
CA TRP A 56 -10.53 -4.06 14.05
C TRP A 56 -10.40 -5.57 13.79
N LEU A 57 -9.32 -6.20 14.26
CA LEU A 57 -9.07 -7.62 14.10
C LEU A 57 -10.17 -8.47 14.75
N ARG A 58 -10.59 -8.13 15.97
CA ARG A 58 -11.66 -8.86 16.65
C ARG A 58 -12.98 -8.82 15.87
N ARG A 59 -13.35 -7.67 15.34
CA ARG A 59 -14.59 -7.52 14.56
C ARG A 59 -14.60 -8.37 13.29
N HIS A 60 -13.43 -8.59 12.68
CA HIS A 60 -13.36 -9.28 11.38
C HIS A 60 -12.89 -10.74 11.48
N HIS A 61 -12.41 -11.16 12.65
CA HIS A 61 -12.01 -12.55 12.91
C HIS A 61 -13.09 -13.35 13.64
N ASP A 62 -13.68 -12.76 14.68
CA ASP A 62 -14.59 -13.47 15.60
C ASP A 62 -16.06 -13.36 15.18
N ASP A 63 -16.40 -12.38 14.38
CA ASP A 63 -17.77 -12.09 13.95
C ASP A 63 -17.90 -12.16 12.43
N ASP A 64 -19.06 -12.58 11.93
CA ASP A 64 -19.39 -12.57 10.50
C ASP A 64 -19.51 -11.14 9.94
N GLY A 65 -18.70 -10.25 10.46
CA GLY A 65 -18.54 -8.83 10.16
C GLY A 65 -19.79 -8.20 9.56
N SER A 66 -20.38 -7.21 10.19
CA SER A 66 -21.57 -6.50 9.68
C SER A 66 -21.41 -5.98 8.23
N ASP A 67 -20.21 -5.99 7.70
CA ASP A 67 -19.82 -5.58 6.34
C ASP A 67 -19.44 -6.76 5.40
N GLY A 68 -19.62 -8.00 5.87
CA GLY A 68 -19.36 -9.22 5.08
C GLY A 68 -17.87 -9.50 4.84
N LEU A 69 -16.96 -8.87 5.60
CA LEU A 69 -15.54 -9.13 5.53
C LEU A 69 -15.10 -10.03 6.69
N ARG A 70 -14.75 -11.27 6.39
CA ARG A 70 -14.20 -12.22 7.37
C ARG A 70 -12.73 -12.48 7.07
N VAL A 71 -11.88 -12.17 8.03
CA VAL A 71 -10.43 -12.36 7.93
C VAL A 71 -10.04 -13.70 8.54
N ASN A 72 -9.53 -14.60 7.71
CA ASN A 72 -9.06 -15.92 8.13
C ASN A 72 -7.55 -15.93 8.46
N GLY A 73 -6.80 -14.92 7.99
CA GLY A 73 -5.38 -14.85 8.26
C GLY A 73 -4.67 -13.70 7.52
N VAL A 74 -3.36 -13.70 7.65
CA VAL A 74 -2.45 -12.78 6.95
C VAL A 74 -1.61 -13.58 5.98
N ALA A 75 -1.67 -13.22 4.71
CA ALA A 75 -0.85 -13.83 3.68
C ALA A 75 0.59 -13.28 3.73
N ASP A 76 0.73 -11.95 3.79
CA ASP A 76 2.02 -11.28 3.85
C ASP A 76 1.92 -9.87 4.44
N ILE A 77 3.07 -9.32 4.85
CA ILE A 77 3.23 -7.94 5.37
C ILE A 77 4.35 -7.28 4.60
N GLU A 78 4.17 -6.02 4.17
CA GLU A 78 5.14 -5.31 3.35
C GLU A 78 5.47 -6.09 2.07
N GLU A 79 4.46 -6.69 1.47
CA GLU A 79 4.59 -7.58 0.32
C GLU A 79 5.02 -6.81 -0.92
N SER A 80 6.18 -7.18 -1.47
CA SER A 80 6.62 -6.67 -2.76
C SER A 80 5.88 -7.37 -3.89
N VAL A 81 5.06 -6.63 -4.61
CA VAL A 81 4.28 -7.13 -5.74
C VAL A 81 4.76 -6.53 -7.05
N GLY A 82 4.76 -7.34 -8.10
CA GLY A 82 5.09 -6.93 -9.45
C GLY A 82 4.11 -7.50 -10.46
N SER A 83 3.75 -6.72 -11.45
CA SER A 83 2.92 -7.17 -12.55
C SER A 83 3.58 -6.83 -13.88
N ARG A 84 4.01 -7.85 -14.62
CA ARG A 84 4.54 -7.70 -15.98
C ARG A 84 3.46 -7.20 -16.93
N ARG A 85 2.22 -7.64 -16.73
CA ARG A 85 1.06 -7.22 -17.52
C ARG A 85 0.85 -5.71 -17.48
N PHE A 86 1.00 -5.12 -16.30
CA PHE A 86 0.82 -3.68 -16.12
C PHE A 86 2.13 -2.91 -16.12
N GLY A 87 3.29 -3.58 -16.06
CA GLY A 87 4.60 -2.93 -15.95
C GLY A 87 4.72 -2.09 -14.67
N LEU A 88 4.12 -2.57 -13.58
CA LEU A 88 4.07 -1.89 -12.30
C LEU A 88 4.76 -2.73 -11.22
N LYS A 89 5.34 -2.04 -10.26
CA LYS A 89 5.85 -2.60 -9.00
C LYS A 89 5.26 -1.80 -7.86
N GLY A 90 5.00 -2.46 -6.74
CA GLY A 90 4.51 -1.81 -5.53
C GLY A 90 4.82 -2.64 -4.31
N LYS A 91 4.46 -2.09 -3.16
CA LYS A 91 4.63 -2.72 -1.87
C LYS A 91 3.32 -2.58 -1.11
N VAL A 92 2.68 -3.71 -0.86
CA VAL A 92 1.38 -3.77 -0.17
C VAL A 92 1.65 -3.83 1.33
N ASP A 93 1.03 -2.93 2.10
CA ASP A 93 1.25 -2.88 3.56
C ASP A 93 0.89 -4.21 4.22
N VAL A 94 -0.30 -4.74 3.90
CA VAL A 94 -0.76 -6.04 4.39
C VAL A 94 -1.58 -6.76 3.32
N SER A 95 -1.29 -8.03 3.09
CA SER A 95 -2.12 -8.92 2.29
C SER A 95 -2.87 -9.88 3.21
N LEU A 96 -4.18 -9.75 3.28
CA LEU A 96 -5.06 -10.61 4.09
C LEU A 96 -5.53 -11.84 3.31
N LEU A 97 -5.84 -12.89 4.05
CA LEU A 97 -6.66 -14.01 3.59
C LEU A 97 -8.07 -13.78 4.10
N VAL A 98 -9.02 -13.63 3.19
CA VAL A 98 -10.43 -13.39 3.51
C VAL A 98 -11.30 -14.50 2.95
N ALA A 99 -12.34 -14.86 3.70
CA ALA A 99 -13.29 -15.88 3.26
C ALA A 99 -13.99 -15.45 1.97
N ASP A 100 -14.08 -16.36 1.01
CA ASP A 100 -14.88 -16.16 -0.18
C ASP A 100 -16.24 -16.87 -0.09
N ALA A 101 -17.14 -16.54 -1.00
CA ALA A 101 -18.47 -17.14 -1.06
C ALA A 101 -18.46 -18.66 -1.41
N ALA A 102 -17.37 -19.17 -1.96
CA ALA A 102 -17.21 -20.57 -2.31
C ALA A 102 -16.60 -21.40 -1.16
N GLY A 103 -16.28 -20.78 -0.02
CA GLY A 103 -15.69 -21.42 1.15
C GLY A 103 -14.17 -21.54 1.07
N GLY A 104 -13.53 -20.86 0.13
CA GLY A 104 -12.08 -20.72 0.04
C GLY A 104 -11.56 -19.44 0.68
N ASP A 105 -10.25 -19.22 0.55
CA ASP A 105 -9.58 -17.99 0.94
C ASP A 105 -9.18 -17.19 -0.30
N LYS A 106 -9.49 -15.89 -0.30
CA LYS A 106 -9.01 -14.93 -1.30
C LYS A 106 -8.01 -13.97 -0.68
N ARG A 107 -7.04 -13.52 -1.47
CA ARG A 107 -6.11 -12.48 -1.06
C ARG A 107 -6.80 -11.12 -1.19
N LEU A 108 -6.70 -10.31 -0.16
CA LEU A 108 -7.20 -8.94 -0.13
C LEU A 108 -6.04 -8.00 0.25
N PRO A 109 -5.55 -7.16 -0.67
CA PRO A 109 -4.58 -6.14 -0.32
C PRO A 109 -5.21 -5.07 0.55
N VAL A 110 -4.50 -4.67 1.59
CA VAL A 110 -4.86 -3.61 2.52
C VAL A 110 -3.83 -2.52 2.47
N GLU A 111 -4.28 -1.32 2.23
CA GLU A 111 -3.48 -0.10 2.39
C GLU A 111 -3.83 0.54 3.73
N LEU A 112 -2.82 0.69 4.60
CA LEU A 112 -2.96 1.27 5.93
C LEU A 112 -2.61 2.75 5.90
N LYS A 113 -3.42 3.56 6.58
CA LYS A 113 -3.18 5.00 6.74
C LYS A 113 -3.28 5.41 8.21
N THR A 114 -2.22 6.06 8.69
CA THR A 114 -2.17 6.63 10.05
C THR A 114 -2.63 8.08 10.10
N GLY A 115 -2.93 8.68 8.95
CA GLY A 115 -3.51 10.00 8.82
C GLY A 115 -5.02 10.03 9.07
N ARG A 116 -5.60 11.24 8.98
CA ARG A 116 -7.06 11.43 9.06
C ARG A 116 -7.73 10.80 7.83
N ALA A 117 -8.88 10.14 8.02
CA ALA A 117 -9.62 9.51 6.93
C ALA A 117 -10.07 10.55 5.88
N SER A 118 -9.66 10.35 4.65
CA SER A 118 -10.01 11.22 3.51
C SER A 118 -10.59 10.45 2.32
N PHE A 119 -10.28 9.16 2.20
CA PHE A 119 -10.62 8.32 1.03
C PHE A 119 -10.32 9.04 -0.29
N SER A 120 -9.16 9.72 -0.34
CA SER A 120 -8.73 10.49 -1.50
C SER A 120 -8.57 9.61 -2.75
N HIS A 121 -8.68 10.20 -3.92
CA HIS A 121 -8.48 9.48 -5.19
C HIS A 121 -7.10 8.82 -5.28
N GLU A 122 -6.07 9.40 -4.68
CA GLU A 122 -4.72 8.86 -4.62
C GLU A 122 -4.67 7.56 -3.80
N HIS A 123 -5.22 7.59 -2.57
CA HIS A 123 -5.25 6.41 -1.71
C HIS A 123 -6.13 5.29 -2.30
N VAL A 124 -7.29 5.65 -2.87
CA VAL A 124 -8.17 4.70 -3.56
C VAL A 124 -7.49 4.13 -4.80
N GLY A 125 -6.82 4.97 -5.58
CA GLY A 125 -6.07 4.56 -6.78
C GLY A 125 -4.94 3.59 -6.44
N GLN A 126 -4.17 3.87 -5.39
CA GLN A 126 -3.10 3.00 -4.88
C GLN A 126 -3.65 1.62 -4.50
N ALA A 127 -4.70 1.57 -3.68
CA ALA A 127 -5.32 0.32 -3.26
C ALA A 127 -5.87 -0.49 -4.45
N LEU A 128 -6.54 0.18 -5.41
CA LEU A 128 -7.05 -0.48 -6.62
C LEU A 128 -5.94 -1.00 -7.52
N LEU A 129 -4.81 -0.31 -7.65
CA LEU A 129 -3.65 -0.81 -8.40
C LEU A 129 -3.12 -2.10 -7.78
N TYR A 130 -3.02 -2.19 -6.46
CA TYR A 130 -2.61 -3.42 -5.78
C TYR A 130 -3.58 -4.57 -6.04
N SER A 131 -4.89 -4.32 -5.97
CA SER A 131 -5.89 -5.33 -6.36
C SER A 131 -5.67 -5.82 -7.78
N MET A 132 -5.47 -4.91 -8.74
CA MET A 132 -5.23 -5.26 -10.14
C MET A 132 -3.93 -6.05 -10.35
N MET A 133 -2.88 -5.74 -9.58
CA MET A 133 -1.58 -6.42 -9.68
C MET A 133 -1.63 -7.83 -9.09
N LEU A 134 -2.47 -8.05 -8.08
CA LEU A 134 -2.69 -9.36 -7.46
C LEU A 134 -3.78 -10.19 -8.18
N ASP A 135 -4.53 -9.58 -9.11
CA ASP A 135 -5.58 -10.23 -9.90
C ASP A 135 -4.97 -10.86 -11.16
N GLY A 136 -4.94 -12.17 -11.22
CA GLY A 136 -4.58 -12.90 -12.45
C GLY A 136 -3.50 -13.97 -12.28
N PRO A 137 -3.39 -14.87 -13.29
CA PRO A 137 -2.49 -16.02 -13.27
C PRO A 137 -0.99 -15.66 -13.29
N GLU A 138 -0.65 -14.40 -13.52
CA GLU A 138 0.72 -13.88 -13.56
C GLU A 138 1.16 -13.18 -12.26
N ALA A 139 0.37 -13.23 -11.19
CA ALA A 139 0.84 -12.82 -9.87
C ALA A 139 1.98 -13.77 -9.49
N GLU A 140 3.22 -13.29 -9.57
CA GLU A 140 4.48 -14.09 -9.53
C GLU A 140 4.59 -15.01 -8.30
N ASN A 141 3.72 -14.86 -7.31
CA ASN A 141 3.71 -15.63 -6.06
C ASN A 141 2.35 -16.27 -5.74
N SER A 142 1.37 -16.28 -6.66
CA SER A 142 0.07 -16.85 -6.38
C SER A 142 0.01 -18.32 -6.80
N SER A 143 0.00 -19.20 -5.82
CA SER A 143 -0.29 -20.63 -6.01
C SER A 143 -1.80 -20.92 -6.17
N THR A 144 -2.63 -19.89 -6.09
CA THR A 144 -4.10 -19.98 -6.20
C THR A 144 -4.62 -19.05 -7.27
N ALA A 145 -5.53 -19.56 -8.11
CA ALA A 145 -6.17 -18.84 -9.23
C ALA A 145 -7.16 -17.74 -8.77
N ASP A 146 -7.19 -17.42 -7.48
CA ASP A 146 -8.17 -16.54 -6.87
C ASP A 146 -7.59 -15.13 -6.65
N GLY A 147 -7.71 -14.33 -7.70
CA GLY A 147 -7.35 -12.91 -7.67
C GLY A 147 -8.17 -12.12 -6.64
N ALA A 148 -7.61 -10.99 -6.22
CA ALA A 148 -8.27 -10.08 -5.29
C ALA A 148 -9.50 -9.42 -5.92
N ASP A 149 -10.71 -9.69 -5.39
CA ASP A 149 -11.94 -9.03 -5.83
C ASP A 149 -12.03 -7.54 -5.43
N GLY A 150 -10.97 -6.98 -4.89
CA GLY A 150 -10.92 -5.61 -4.43
C GLY A 150 -9.68 -5.30 -3.61
N ALA A 151 -9.70 -4.14 -2.97
CA ALA A 151 -8.70 -3.69 -2.02
C ALA A 151 -9.35 -2.99 -0.85
N LEU A 152 -8.77 -3.12 0.32
CA LEU A 152 -9.22 -2.47 1.53
C LEU A 152 -8.35 -1.25 1.82
N LEU A 153 -8.97 -0.11 2.04
CA LEU A 153 -8.32 1.09 2.57
C LEU A 153 -8.74 1.25 4.03
N LEU A 154 -7.76 1.22 4.93
CA LEU A 154 -7.99 1.25 6.38
C LEU A 154 -7.24 2.41 7.02
N TYR A 155 -7.97 3.34 7.62
CA TYR A 155 -7.46 4.43 8.44
C TYR A 155 -7.57 4.08 9.92
N LEU A 156 -6.51 4.39 10.68
CA LEU A 156 -6.39 3.99 12.08
C LEU A 156 -6.44 5.17 13.08
N ARG A 157 -6.32 6.43 12.62
CA ARG A 157 -6.06 7.57 13.52
C ARG A 157 -7.16 7.82 14.55
N ASP A 158 -8.39 7.98 14.10
CA ASP A 158 -9.53 8.38 14.94
C ASP A 158 -10.48 7.18 15.20
N GLY A 159 -9.92 5.99 15.28
CA GLY A 159 -10.61 4.71 15.24
C GLY A 159 -10.60 4.11 13.85
N PRO A 160 -10.79 2.80 13.74
CA PRO A 160 -10.69 2.12 12.45
C PRO A 160 -11.85 2.53 11.54
N GLN A 161 -11.51 3.25 10.46
CA GLN A 161 -12.43 3.60 9.37
C GLN A 161 -11.96 2.89 8.11
N GLN A 162 -12.84 2.09 7.52
CA GLN A 162 -12.48 1.28 6.37
C GLN A 162 -13.46 1.43 5.23
N GLN A 163 -12.96 1.19 4.02
CA GLN A 163 -13.78 1.01 2.84
C GLN A 163 -13.18 -0.03 1.90
N LEU A 164 -14.00 -0.99 1.51
CA LEU A 164 -13.65 -1.97 0.49
C LEU A 164 -13.96 -1.38 -0.89
N PHE A 165 -12.95 -1.29 -1.73
CA PHE A 165 -13.08 -0.84 -3.11
C PHE A 165 -12.96 -2.02 -4.06
N ARG A 166 -13.93 -2.14 -4.99
CA ARG A 166 -13.85 -3.09 -6.09
C ARG A 166 -13.53 -2.34 -7.38
N PRO A 167 -12.53 -2.79 -8.16
CA PRO A 167 -12.16 -2.12 -9.38
C PRO A 167 -13.21 -2.42 -10.46
N ASP A 168 -14.11 -1.46 -10.69
CA ASP A 168 -15.00 -1.48 -11.83
C ASP A 168 -14.25 -1.17 -13.15
N ARG A 169 -14.91 -1.40 -14.29
CA ARG A 169 -14.30 -1.19 -15.60
C ARG A 169 -13.81 0.26 -15.80
N SER A 170 -14.57 1.24 -15.36
CA SER A 170 -14.25 2.66 -15.54
C SER A 170 -12.97 3.03 -14.76
N ARG A 171 -12.90 2.63 -13.49
CA ARG A 171 -11.72 2.88 -12.65
C ARG A 171 -10.49 2.16 -13.18
N ARG A 172 -10.63 0.89 -13.61
CA ARG A 172 -9.52 0.14 -14.25
C ARG A 172 -9.01 0.86 -15.49
N CYS A 173 -9.91 1.28 -16.39
CA CYS A 173 -9.52 2.01 -17.59
C CYS A 173 -8.84 3.34 -17.27
N GLY A 174 -9.34 4.12 -16.30
CA GLY A 174 -8.73 5.38 -15.90
C GLY A 174 -7.32 5.22 -15.33
N LEU A 175 -7.12 4.22 -14.46
CA LEU A 175 -5.80 3.92 -13.90
C LEU A 175 -4.80 3.46 -14.98
N LEU A 176 -5.24 2.63 -15.93
CA LEU A 176 -4.40 2.18 -17.03
C LEU A 176 -4.07 3.30 -17.99
N GLN A 177 -5.01 4.22 -18.26
CA GLN A 177 -4.78 5.41 -19.08
C GLN A 177 -3.73 6.30 -18.43
N LEU A 178 -3.89 6.64 -17.15
CA LEU A 178 -2.92 7.44 -16.40
C LEU A 178 -1.53 6.79 -16.40
N ARG A 179 -1.47 5.48 -16.18
CA ARG A 179 -0.22 4.71 -16.25
C ARG A 179 0.43 4.81 -17.63
N ASN A 180 -0.36 4.69 -18.70
CA ASN A 180 0.17 4.75 -20.06
C ASN A 180 0.66 6.15 -20.43
N GLU A 181 -0.03 7.19 -19.99
CA GLU A 181 0.39 8.58 -20.14
C GLU A 181 1.73 8.81 -19.44
N LEU A 182 1.83 8.39 -18.17
CA LEU A 182 3.09 8.49 -17.42
C LEU A 182 4.23 7.70 -18.09
N ALA A 183 3.96 6.48 -18.55
CA ALA A 183 4.96 5.67 -19.25
C ALA A 183 5.41 6.33 -20.56
N GLY A 184 4.50 6.95 -21.30
CA GLY A 184 4.80 7.71 -22.50
C GLY A 184 5.71 8.91 -22.20
N TRP A 185 5.51 9.58 -21.08
CA TRP A 185 6.38 10.67 -20.63
C TRP A 185 7.76 10.16 -20.24
N LEU A 186 7.83 9.12 -19.42
CA LEU A 186 9.10 8.54 -18.97
C LEU A 186 9.94 7.94 -20.12
N ALA A 187 9.29 7.57 -21.21
CA ALA A 187 9.98 7.04 -22.40
C ALA A 187 10.55 8.14 -23.31
N ARG A 188 10.22 9.42 -23.06
CA ARG A 188 10.79 10.54 -23.84
C ARG A 188 12.29 10.65 -23.56
N PRO A 189 13.12 10.87 -24.61
CA PRO A 189 14.52 11.13 -24.38
C PRO A 189 14.71 12.41 -23.57
N PRO A 190 15.75 12.47 -22.73
CA PRO A 190 16.09 13.69 -22.02
C PRO A 190 16.40 14.82 -23.01
N VAL A 191 15.97 16.03 -22.69
CA VAL A 191 16.26 17.22 -23.48
C VAL A 191 17.65 17.72 -23.13
N VAL A 192 18.53 17.82 -24.13
CA VAL A 192 19.81 18.47 -23.98
C VAL A 192 19.55 19.99 -24.03
N VAL A 193 19.75 20.67 -22.92
CA VAL A 193 19.69 22.13 -22.87
C VAL A 193 21.08 22.63 -23.22
N ASP A 194 21.25 23.08 -24.45
CA ASP A 194 22.43 23.82 -24.86
C ASP A 194 22.23 25.26 -24.37
N GLU A 195 22.86 25.64 -23.26
CA GLU A 195 22.91 27.03 -22.85
C GLU A 195 23.87 27.73 -23.82
N GLY A 196 23.30 28.20 -24.91
CA GLY A 196 23.99 28.84 -25.99
C GLY A 196 24.86 30.01 -25.54
N ASP A 197 26.05 30.04 -26.13
CA ASP A 197 26.98 31.14 -26.31
C ASP A 197 27.87 31.52 -25.11
N GLY A 198 28.99 30.85 -25.02
CA GLY A 198 30.09 31.23 -24.14
C GLY A 198 31.15 30.16 -23.91
N GLY A 199 31.71 29.57 -24.97
CA GLY A 199 33.10 29.07 -25.02
C GLY A 199 33.74 28.36 -23.83
N SER A 200 32.99 27.53 -23.09
CA SER A 200 33.61 26.58 -22.16
C SER A 200 33.00 25.19 -22.33
N THR A 201 33.87 24.22 -22.55
CA THR A 201 33.61 22.80 -22.75
C THR A 201 33.16 22.12 -21.43
N GLU A 202 32.21 22.66 -20.69
CA GLU A 202 31.79 22.07 -19.41
C GLU A 202 30.28 21.85 -19.35
N ALA A 203 29.95 20.55 -19.21
CA ALA A 203 28.70 20.00 -18.75
C ALA A 203 27.45 20.37 -19.56
N CYS A 204 27.18 19.57 -20.58
CA CYS A 204 25.85 19.46 -21.16
C CYS A 204 24.85 19.07 -20.06
N GLU A 205 23.99 19.99 -19.67
CA GLU A 205 22.96 19.71 -18.68
C GLU A 205 21.82 18.91 -19.33
N VAL A 206 21.65 17.68 -18.88
CA VAL A 206 20.61 16.78 -19.36
C VAL A 206 19.39 16.92 -18.42
N ARG A 207 18.30 17.47 -18.90
CA ARG A 207 17.05 17.59 -18.13
C ARG A 207 16.01 16.61 -18.63
N LEU A 208 15.31 15.99 -17.70
CA LEU A 208 14.09 15.23 -18.03
C LEU A 208 13.01 16.20 -18.51
N ALA A 209 12.24 15.77 -19.51
CA ALA A 209 11.07 16.54 -19.94
C ALA A 209 10.13 16.75 -18.75
N PRO A 210 9.61 17.99 -18.52
CA PRO A 210 8.67 18.22 -17.44
C PRO A 210 7.41 17.39 -17.61
N LEU A 211 6.84 16.93 -16.50
CA LEU A 211 5.55 16.25 -16.52
C LEU A 211 4.45 17.24 -16.94
N PRO A 212 3.43 16.80 -17.69
CA PRO A 212 2.29 17.65 -18.01
C PRO A 212 1.56 18.05 -16.72
N ASP A 213 0.96 19.24 -16.74
CA ASP A 213 0.06 19.64 -15.67
C ASP A 213 -1.17 18.72 -15.68
N PRO A 214 -1.46 17.96 -14.60
CA PRO A 214 -2.57 17.02 -14.57
C PRO A 214 -3.95 17.68 -14.71
N LEU A 215 -4.05 19.00 -14.45
CA LEU A 215 -5.31 19.72 -14.50
C LEU A 215 -5.57 20.37 -15.87
N THR A 216 -4.52 20.76 -16.58
CA THR A 216 -4.66 21.52 -17.84
C THR A 216 -4.26 20.73 -19.08
N GLY A 217 -3.53 19.63 -18.90
CA GLY A 217 -2.98 18.83 -20.02
C GLY A 217 -1.96 19.62 -20.88
N ARG A 218 -1.50 20.78 -20.39
CA ARG A 218 -0.50 21.58 -21.08
C ARG A 218 0.89 21.30 -20.54
N ASP A 219 1.85 21.21 -21.42
CA ASP A 219 3.26 21.13 -21.07
C ASP A 219 3.67 22.44 -20.37
N ARG A 220 4.34 22.36 -19.25
CA ARG A 220 4.95 23.52 -18.60
C ARG A 220 6.33 23.78 -19.17
#